data_61d06e9c6c9dd9720e80c0c6168e436e
#
_entry.id   61d06e9c6c9dd9720e80c0c6168e436e
#
_cell.length_a   1.000
_cell.length_b   1.000
_cell.length_c   1.000
_cell.angle_alpha   90.00
_cell.angle_beta   90.00
_cell.angle_gamma   90.00
#
_symmetry.space_group_name_H-M   'P 1'
#
loop_
_entity.id
_entity.type
_entity.pdbx_description
1 polymer ?
#
loop_
_entity_poly.entity_id
_entity_poly.type
_entity_poly.pdbx_seq_one_letter_code
_entity_poly.pdbx_strand_id
1 'polypeptide(L)'
;RACREKPEDEGARLDAAGLTYPCYCTRREIREAASAPHDGPVPDGAYPGTCRGLTPRERAEREAAGRPPALRLRADVGPVTVDDVLLGEFSAVVDDVVLRRNDGVPAYNLAVVVDDAAQGVDQVVRGDDLASSTPRQAHLADLLGLPRPTWAHVPLVLGPSGQRLAKRDGAVTLPELAALGVSALDVLRILAVSLRLALPGEPVRAADLVDRFEPVLLPTVPWVLDPGSGRSVT
;
A
#
# COMPACT_ATOMS: atom_id res chain seq x y z
N ARG A 1 -31.97 -1.12 -1.72
CA ARG A 1 -30.54 -0.84 -1.42
C ARG A 1 -29.91 -2.18 -1.13
N ALA A 2 -29.09 -2.70 -2.02
CA ALA A 2 -28.31 -3.90 -1.78
C ALA A 2 -27.54 -3.73 -0.45
N CYS A 3 -27.51 -4.78 0.34
CA CYS A 3 -26.71 -4.83 1.56
C CYS A 3 -25.26 -4.57 1.13
N ARG A 4 -24.62 -3.52 1.64
CA ARG A 4 -23.21 -3.25 1.33
C ARG A 4 -22.40 -4.40 1.91
N GLU A 5 -21.68 -5.09 1.05
CA GLU A 5 -20.70 -6.08 1.47
C GLU A 5 -19.72 -5.44 2.44
N LYS A 6 -19.42 -6.16 3.52
CA LYS A 6 -18.49 -5.67 4.55
C LYS A 6 -17.23 -6.52 4.54
N PRO A 7 -16.09 -5.94 4.86
CA PRO A 7 -14.81 -6.70 4.92
C PRO A 7 -14.88 -7.95 5.83
N GLU A 8 -15.66 -7.87 6.93
CA GLU A 8 -15.86 -9.00 7.84
C GLU A 8 -16.59 -10.17 7.14
N ASP A 9 -17.64 -9.87 6.38
CA ASP A 9 -18.47 -10.86 5.69
C ASP A 9 -17.64 -11.54 4.57
N GLU A 10 -16.85 -10.77 3.84
CA GLU A 10 -15.97 -11.29 2.80
C GLU A 10 -14.81 -12.13 3.36
N GLY A 11 -14.24 -11.74 4.50
CA GLY A 11 -13.27 -12.56 5.23
C GLY A 11 -13.86 -13.90 5.68
N ALA A 12 -15.11 -13.91 6.16
CA ALA A 12 -15.84 -15.12 6.55
C ALA A 12 -16.17 -16.00 5.34
N ARG A 13 -16.50 -15.40 4.19
CA ARG A 13 -16.75 -16.12 2.93
C ARG A 13 -15.51 -16.87 2.43
N LEU A 14 -14.32 -16.23 2.47
CA LEU A 14 -13.06 -16.86 2.13
C LEU A 14 -12.71 -18.00 3.10
N ASP A 15 -13.01 -17.83 4.39
CA ASP A 15 -12.81 -18.86 5.41
C ASP A 15 -13.71 -20.08 5.17
N ALA A 16 -15.00 -19.85 4.92
CA ALA A 16 -15.96 -20.91 4.59
C ALA A 16 -15.60 -21.67 3.31
N ALA A 17 -14.92 -21.00 2.36
CA ALA A 17 -14.41 -21.63 1.14
C ALA A 17 -13.11 -22.43 1.36
N GLY A 18 -12.56 -22.47 2.59
CA GLY A 18 -11.31 -23.16 2.92
C GLY A 18 -10.04 -22.46 2.39
N LEU A 19 -10.17 -21.22 1.97
CA LEU A 19 -9.08 -20.43 1.40
C LEU A 19 -8.24 -19.71 2.47
N THR A 20 -8.44 -20.06 3.73
CA THR A 20 -7.73 -19.41 4.84
C THR A 20 -7.15 -20.41 5.84
N TYR A 21 -6.36 -19.89 6.76
CA TYR A 21 -5.86 -20.66 7.90
C TYR A 21 -5.46 -19.73 9.07
N PRO A 22 -5.49 -20.22 10.33
CA PRO A 22 -5.09 -19.46 11.49
C PRO A 22 -3.56 -19.30 11.58
N CYS A 23 -3.11 -18.10 11.91
CA CYS A 23 -1.70 -17.77 12.11
C CYS A 23 -1.46 -17.19 13.50
N TYR A 24 -0.57 -17.81 14.26
CA TYR A 24 -0.22 -17.46 15.65
C TYR A 24 1.10 -16.70 15.77
N CYS A 25 1.79 -16.41 14.67
CA CYS A 25 3.08 -15.72 14.65
C CYS A 25 3.00 -14.28 15.12
N THR A 26 4.00 -13.84 15.86
CA THR A 26 4.26 -12.43 16.15
C THR A 26 4.90 -11.73 14.95
N ARG A 27 4.85 -10.39 14.90
CA ARG A 27 5.60 -9.61 13.91
C ARG A 27 7.11 -9.85 13.98
N ARG A 28 7.63 -10.16 15.17
CA ARG A 28 9.04 -10.48 15.39
C ARG A 28 9.39 -11.82 14.74
N GLU A 29 8.62 -12.87 15.05
CA GLU A 29 8.82 -14.20 14.47
C GLU A 29 8.72 -14.20 12.93
N ILE A 30 7.79 -13.41 12.37
CA ILE A 30 7.67 -13.25 10.91
C ILE A 30 8.94 -12.61 10.34
N ARG A 31 9.46 -11.54 10.94
CA ARG A 31 10.68 -10.87 10.47
C ARG A 31 11.91 -11.77 10.59
N GLU A 32 12.04 -12.47 11.70
CA GLU A 32 13.14 -13.42 11.94
C GLU A 32 13.12 -14.56 10.91
N ALA A 33 11.93 -15.10 10.61
CA ALA A 33 11.78 -16.14 9.61
C ALA A 33 11.99 -15.62 8.17
N ALA A 34 11.54 -14.42 7.85
CA ALA A 34 11.74 -13.79 6.55
C ALA A 34 13.19 -13.38 6.28
N SER A 35 14.02 -13.22 7.32
CA SER A 35 15.46 -12.93 7.17
C SER A 35 16.32 -14.17 6.95
N ALA A 36 15.76 -15.37 7.02
CA ALA A 36 16.47 -16.59 6.67
C ALA A 36 16.67 -16.68 5.14
N PRO A 37 17.78 -17.28 4.66
CA PRO A 37 17.99 -17.45 3.23
C PRO A 37 16.84 -18.21 2.59
N HIS A 38 16.24 -17.65 1.54
CA HIS A 38 15.18 -18.28 0.76
C HIS A 38 15.64 -18.48 -0.69
N ASP A 39 15.28 -19.62 -1.28
CA ASP A 39 15.47 -19.85 -2.70
C ASP A 39 14.34 -19.16 -3.49
N GLY A 40 14.65 -18.03 -4.12
CA GLY A 40 13.75 -17.32 -5.04
C GLY A 40 13.37 -15.88 -4.63
N PRO A 41 12.81 -15.10 -5.57
CA PRO A 41 12.39 -13.71 -5.32
C PRO A 41 11.11 -13.68 -4.47
N VAL A 42 11.27 -13.47 -3.18
CA VAL A 42 10.15 -13.26 -2.24
C VAL A 42 10.05 -11.77 -1.96
N PRO A 43 8.85 -11.15 -1.97
CA PRO A 43 8.68 -9.75 -1.63
C PRO A 43 9.21 -9.45 -0.23
N ASP A 44 9.84 -8.28 -0.04
CA ASP A 44 10.31 -7.85 1.27
C ASP A 44 9.20 -7.93 2.32
N GLY A 45 9.49 -8.60 3.43
CA GLY A 45 8.53 -8.80 4.52
C GLY A 45 7.41 -9.80 4.22
N ALA A 46 7.52 -10.61 3.16
CA ALA A 46 6.56 -11.65 2.86
C ALA A 46 6.50 -12.70 3.98
N TYR A 47 5.33 -13.26 4.17
CA TYR A 47 5.12 -14.27 5.18
C TYR A 47 5.66 -15.65 4.72
N PRO A 48 6.53 -16.29 5.48
CA PRO A 48 7.17 -17.55 5.05
C PRO A 48 6.28 -18.80 5.18
N GLY A 49 5.00 -18.67 5.51
CA GLY A 49 4.08 -19.79 5.60
C GLY A 49 4.17 -20.62 6.89
N THR A 50 4.85 -20.18 7.93
CA THR A 50 5.15 -20.91 9.17
C THR A 50 3.94 -21.65 9.77
N CYS A 51 2.74 -21.03 9.76
CA CYS A 51 1.53 -21.64 10.32
C CYS A 51 0.68 -22.37 9.29
N ARG A 52 1.06 -22.36 8.01
CA ARG A 52 0.24 -22.89 6.92
C ARG A 52 0.00 -24.38 7.01
N GLY A 53 1.00 -25.13 7.43
CA GLY A 53 1.02 -26.59 7.53
C GLY A 53 0.82 -27.14 8.93
N LEU A 54 0.41 -26.35 9.92
CA LEU A 54 0.22 -26.82 11.30
C LEU A 54 -0.80 -27.96 11.36
N THR A 55 -0.41 -29.04 12.04
CA THR A 55 -1.31 -30.13 12.38
C THR A 55 -2.37 -29.70 13.39
N PRO A 56 -3.48 -30.45 13.55
CA PRO A 56 -4.50 -30.13 14.56
C PRO A 56 -3.92 -30.06 15.98
N ARG A 57 -2.93 -30.93 16.30
CA ARG A 57 -2.26 -30.95 17.59
C ARG A 57 -1.46 -29.65 17.82
N GLU A 58 -0.63 -29.26 16.86
CA GLU A 58 0.16 -28.02 16.94
C GLU A 58 -0.71 -26.78 17.05
N ARG A 59 -1.86 -26.75 16.35
CA ARG A 59 -2.85 -25.68 16.51
C ARG A 59 -3.39 -25.63 17.93
N ALA A 60 -3.83 -26.77 18.48
CA ALA A 60 -4.34 -26.84 19.84
C ALA A 60 -3.28 -26.37 20.87
N GLU A 61 -2.02 -26.72 20.69
CA GLU A 61 -0.91 -26.26 21.52
C GLU A 61 -0.73 -24.73 21.46
N ARG A 62 -0.84 -24.12 20.24
CA ARG A 62 -0.77 -22.67 20.06
C ARG A 62 -1.98 -21.95 20.67
N GLU A 63 -3.16 -22.52 20.54
CA GLU A 63 -4.41 -22.00 21.15
C GLU A 63 -4.35 -22.04 22.67
N ALA A 64 -3.86 -23.15 23.25
CA ALA A 64 -3.66 -23.29 24.69
C ALA A 64 -2.67 -22.28 25.27
N ALA A 65 -1.76 -21.74 24.45
CA ALA A 65 -0.87 -20.66 24.83
C ALA A 65 -1.59 -19.30 24.96
N GLY A 66 -2.93 -19.25 24.69
CA GLY A 66 -3.81 -18.13 24.99
C GLY A 66 -3.74 -16.97 24.00
N ARG A 67 -3.10 -17.14 22.85
CA ARG A 67 -3.01 -16.09 21.84
C ARG A 67 -4.04 -16.30 20.73
N PRO A 68 -4.97 -15.33 20.51
CA PRO A 68 -5.90 -15.42 19.40
C PRO A 68 -5.16 -15.35 18.07
N PRO A 69 -5.53 -16.19 17.07
CA PRO A 69 -4.89 -16.19 15.77
C PRO A 69 -5.34 -15.02 14.89
N ALA A 70 -4.44 -14.56 14.04
CA ALA A 70 -4.81 -13.85 12.83
C ALA A 70 -5.30 -14.86 11.79
N LEU A 71 -6.15 -14.43 10.85
CA LEU A 71 -6.59 -15.21 9.71
C LEU A 71 -5.77 -14.81 8.48
N ARG A 72 -5.14 -15.78 7.81
CA ARG A 72 -4.38 -15.55 6.58
C ARG A 72 -5.03 -16.24 5.38
N LEU A 73 -4.88 -15.59 4.23
CA LEU A 73 -5.18 -16.20 2.94
C LEU A 73 -4.20 -17.35 2.66
N ARG A 74 -4.69 -18.40 2.00
CA ARG A 74 -3.86 -19.38 1.29
C ARG A 74 -3.65 -18.89 -0.12
N ALA A 75 -2.55 -18.25 -0.38
CA ALA A 75 -2.22 -17.71 -1.70
C ALA A 75 -1.60 -18.82 -2.56
N ASP A 76 -2.43 -19.75 -3.03
CA ASP A 76 -2.02 -20.84 -3.94
C ASP A 76 -2.09 -20.35 -5.39
N VAL A 77 -1.33 -19.28 -5.70
CA VAL A 77 -1.32 -18.64 -7.01
C VAL A 77 0.14 -18.33 -7.42
N GLY A 78 0.39 -18.39 -8.72
CA GLY A 78 1.64 -17.89 -9.29
C GLY A 78 1.77 -16.36 -9.17
N PRO A 79 2.82 -15.78 -9.78
CA PRO A 79 2.94 -14.31 -9.84
C PRO A 79 1.70 -13.68 -10.45
N VAL A 80 1.18 -12.67 -9.81
CA VAL A 80 0.01 -11.88 -10.30
C VAL A 80 0.52 -10.63 -10.99
N THR A 81 0.09 -10.46 -12.23
CA THR A 81 0.42 -9.30 -13.06
C THR A 81 -0.63 -8.21 -12.87
N VAL A 82 -0.18 -6.97 -12.80
CA VAL A 82 -0.99 -5.77 -12.74
C VAL A 82 -0.45 -4.73 -13.71
N ASP A 83 -1.36 -3.94 -14.28
CA ASP A 83 -1.02 -2.78 -15.09
C ASP A 83 -1.13 -1.51 -14.26
N ASP A 84 -0.09 -0.70 -14.27
CA ASP A 84 -0.04 0.58 -13.58
C ASP A 84 0.19 1.71 -14.57
N VAL A 85 -0.52 2.80 -14.39
CA VAL A 85 -0.49 3.95 -15.31
C VAL A 85 0.91 4.58 -15.42
N LEU A 86 1.69 4.54 -14.34
CA LEU A 86 3.00 5.19 -14.28
C LEU A 86 4.16 4.20 -14.29
N LEU A 87 4.03 3.05 -13.61
CA LEU A 87 5.07 2.03 -13.53
C LEU A 87 5.03 1.05 -14.72
N GLY A 88 3.91 1.02 -15.47
CA GLY A 88 3.67 0.02 -16.48
C GLY A 88 3.29 -1.34 -15.91
N GLU A 89 3.39 -2.39 -16.72
CA GLU A 89 3.09 -3.76 -16.29
C GLU A 89 4.18 -4.28 -15.36
N PHE A 90 3.77 -4.85 -14.23
CA PHE A 90 4.66 -5.59 -13.33
C PHE A 90 3.97 -6.78 -12.66
N SER A 91 4.77 -7.76 -12.28
CA SER A 91 4.28 -8.97 -11.63
C SER A 91 5.00 -9.19 -10.29
N ALA A 92 4.27 -9.68 -9.30
CA ALA A 92 4.89 -10.14 -8.06
C ALA A 92 4.20 -11.39 -7.51
N VAL A 93 4.95 -12.15 -6.73
CA VAL A 93 4.43 -13.28 -5.97
C VAL A 93 3.49 -12.76 -4.88
N VAL A 94 2.33 -13.41 -4.74
CA VAL A 94 1.37 -13.13 -3.67
C VAL A 94 1.65 -14.09 -2.52
N ASP A 95 2.02 -13.53 -1.38
CA ASP A 95 2.20 -14.28 -0.13
C ASP A 95 0.89 -14.46 0.63
N ASP A 96 0.92 -15.30 1.65
CA ASP A 96 -0.23 -15.55 2.53
C ASP A 96 -0.56 -14.32 3.39
N VAL A 97 -1.22 -13.34 2.79
CA VAL A 97 -1.56 -12.07 3.41
C VAL A 97 -2.55 -12.21 4.56
N VAL A 98 -2.43 -11.37 5.59
CA VAL A 98 -3.41 -11.31 6.68
C VAL A 98 -4.72 -10.70 6.17
N LEU A 99 -5.83 -11.42 6.39
CA LEU A 99 -7.20 -10.97 6.10
C LEU A 99 -7.87 -10.38 7.34
N ARG A 100 -7.67 -11.01 8.51
CA ARG A 100 -8.18 -10.56 9.80
C ARG A 100 -7.07 -10.61 10.84
N ARG A 101 -6.92 -9.55 11.58
CA ARG A 101 -5.95 -9.42 12.67
C ARG A 101 -6.38 -10.27 13.88
N ASN A 102 -5.43 -10.53 14.76
CA ASN A 102 -5.68 -11.27 16.01
C ASN A 102 -6.62 -10.55 16.99
N ASP A 103 -6.88 -9.26 16.82
CA ASP A 103 -7.88 -8.48 17.56
C ASP A 103 -9.28 -8.54 16.93
N GLY A 104 -9.46 -9.35 15.86
CA GLY A 104 -10.72 -9.54 15.16
C GLY A 104 -11.00 -8.52 14.05
N VAL A 105 -10.19 -7.46 13.94
CA VAL A 105 -10.39 -6.39 12.94
C VAL A 105 -9.90 -6.85 11.57
N PRO A 106 -10.64 -6.56 10.46
CA PRO A 106 -10.16 -6.79 9.11
C PRO A 106 -8.81 -6.13 8.87
N ALA A 107 -7.92 -6.81 8.16
CA ALA A 107 -6.64 -6.27 7.80
C ALA A 107 -6.76 -5.30 6.61
N TYR A 108 -5.81 -4.39 6.50
CA TYR A 108 -5.80 -3.32 5.50
C TYR A 108 -6.09 -3.80 4.07
N ASN A 109 -5.40 -4.85 3.60
CA ASN A 109 -5.56 -5.33 2.23
C ASN A 109 -6.98 -5.84 1.93
N LEU A 110 -7.64 -6.52 2.88
CA LEU A 110 -9.03 -6.94 2.71
C LEU A 110 -9.97 -5.74 2.79
N ALA A 111 -9.77 -4.88 3.78
CA ALA A 111 -10.65 -3.73 4.00
C ALA A 111 -10.66 -2.80 2.78
N VAL A 112 -9.49 -2.43 2.26
CA VAL A 112 -9.39 -1.49 1.13
C VAL A 112 -10.02 -2.08 -0.14
N VAL A 113 -9.81 -3.37 -0.45
CA VAL A 113 -10.39 -4.00 -1.64
C VAL A 113 -11.92 -4.01 -1.58
N VAL A 114 -12.49 -4.37 -0.43
CA VAL A 114 -13.95 -4.43 -0.26
C VAL A 114 -14.57 -3.04 -0.22
N ASP A 115 -13.96 -2.12 0.53
CA ASP A 115 -14.48 -0.75 0.69
C ASP A 115 -14.38 0.04 -0.62
N ASP A 116 -13.28 -0.07 -1.36
CA ASP A 116 -13.10 0.58 -2.67
C ASP A 116 -14.14 0.07 -3.67
N ALA A 117 -14.32 -1.25 -3.77
CA ALA A 117 -15.34 -1.83 -4.63
C ALA A 117 -16.77 -1.37 -4.24
N ALA A 118 -17.10 -1.38 -2.94
CA ALA A 118 -18.39 -0.95 -2.43
C ALA A 118 -18.68 0.55 -2.66
N GLN A 119 -17.62 1.37 -2.76
CA GLN A 119 -17.70 2.80 -3.03
C GLN A 119 -17.64 3.14 -4.52
N GLY A 120 -17.34 2.16 -5.38
CA GLY A 120 -17.20 2.35 -6.82
C GLY A 120 -15.91 3.08 -7.18
N VAL A 121 -14.85 2.87 -6.41
CA VAL A 121 -13.51 3.39 -6.73
C VAL A 121 -12.99 2.63 -7.95
N ASP A 122 -12.73 3.34 -9.02
CA ASP A 122 -12.24 2.81 -10.30
C ASP A 122 -10.76 3.09 -10.54
N GLN A 123 -10.17 4.03 -9.77
CA GLN A 123 -8.74 4.35 -9.83
C GLN A 123 -8.14 4.59 -8.44
N VAL A 124 -6.99 3.98 -8.16
CA VAL A 124 -6.21 4.14 -6.93
C VAL A 124 -4.90 4.84 -7.23
N VAL A 125 -4.74 6.07 -6.74
CA VAL A 125 -3.48 6.83 -6.83
C VAL A 125 -2.81 6.85 -5.45
N ARG A 126 -1.56 6.38 -5.36
CA ARG A 126 -0.81 6.30 -4.10
C ARG A 126 0.70 6.26 -4.31
N GLY A 127 1.47 6.31 -3.23
CA GLY A 127 2.93 6.21 -3.30
C GLY A 127 3.41 4.84 -3.81
N ASP A 128 4.53 4.84 -4.52
CA ASP A 128 5.14 3.64 -5.12
C ASP A 128 5.69 2.65 -4.07
N ASP A 129 5.88 3.08 -2.83
CA ASP A 129 6.17 2.20 -1.69
C ASP A 129 5.07 1.17 -1.42
N LEU A 130 3.87 1.37 -1.94
CA LEU A 130 2.75 0.44 -1.85
C LEU A 130 2.57 -0.43 -3.10
N ALA A 131 3.38 -0.25 -4.15
CA ALA A 131 3.26 -1.02 -5.39
C ALA A 131 3.35 -2.54 -5.15
N SER A 132 4.22 -2.98 -4.26
CA SER A 132 4.36 -4.40 -3.89
C SER A 132 3.10 -5.03 -3.27
N SER A 133 2.16 -4.21 -2.78
CA SER A 133 0.88 -4.68 -2.25
C SER A 133 -0.20 -4.84 -3.33
N THR A 134 -0.02 -4.26 -4.51
CA THR A 134 -1.03 -4.24 -5.58
C THR A 134 -1.35 -5.63 -6.11
N PRO A 135 -0.39 -6.54 -6.37
CA PRO A 135 -0.69 -7.92 -6.77
C PRO A 135 -1.51 -8.69 -5.73
N ARG A 136 -1.29 -8.44 -4.44
CA ARG A 136 -2.10 -9.02 -3.34
C ARG A 136 -3.54 -8.54 -3.40
N GLN A 137 -3.75 -7.25 -3.63
CA GLN A 137 -5.07 -6.63 -3.71
C GLN A 137 -5.81 -7.05 -4.99
N ALA A 138 -5.10 -7.14 -6.11
CA ALA A 138 -5.64 -7.67 -7.36
C ALA A 138 -6.12 -9.13 -7.20
N HIS A 139 -5.29 -9.98 -6.58
CA HIS A 139 -5.67 -11.37 -6.31
C HIS A 139 -6.88 -11.48 -5.36
N LEU A 140 -6.95 -10.64 -4.32
CA LEU A 140 -8.10 -10.60 -3.43
C LEU A 140 -9.38 -10.17 -4.16
N ALA A 141 -9.30 -9.16 -5.03
CA ALA A 141 -10.43 -8.73 -5.85
C ALA A 141 -10.95 -9.88 -6.71
N ASP A 142 -10.06 -10.63 -7.37
CA ASP A 142 -10.45 -11.79 -8.18
C ASP A 142 -11.13 -12.88 -7.36
N LEU A 143 -10.56 -13.26 -6.22
CA LEU A 143 -11.14 -14.28 -5.32
C LEU A 143 -12.53 -13.89 -4.81
N LEU A 144 -12.75 -12.60 -4.62
CA LEU A 144 -14.02 -12.05 -4.15
C LEU A 144 -15.00 -11.76 -5.30
N GLY A 145 -14.56 -11.83 -6.55
CA GLY A 145 -15.36 -11.47 -7.72
C GLY A 145 -15.64 -9.96 -7.80
N LEU A 146 -14.76 -9.15 -7.21
CA LEU A 146 -14.84 -7.68 -7.20
C LEU A 146 -14.07 -7.09 -8.38
N PRO A 147 -14.48 -5.92 -8.89
CA PRO A 147 -13.73 -5.24 -9.95
C PRO A 147 -12.35 -4.82 -9.46
N ARG A 148 -11.34 -4.97 -10.30
CA ARG A 148 -10.01 -4.39 -10.07
C ARG A 148 -10.05 -2.92 -10.46
N PRO A 149 -9.60 -1.98 -9.60
CA PRO A 149 -9.38 -0.61 -10.01
C PRO A 149 -8.16 -0.51 -10.94
N THR A 150 -8.02 0.59 -11.62
CA THR A 150 -6.76 1.00 -12.25
C THR A 150 -5.82 1.54 -11.17
N TRP A 151 -4.52 1.26 -11.25
CA TRP A 151 -3.53 1.79 -10.30
C TRP A 151 -2.62 2.81 -10.97
N ALA A 152 -2.20 3.80 -10.18
CA ALA A 152 -1.20 4.78 -10.53
C ALA A 152 -0.30 5.04 -9.33
N HIS A 153 0.90 4.48 -9.34
CA HIS A 153 1.86 4.64 -8.25
C HIS A 153 2.79 5.81 -8.55
N VAL A 154 2.65 6.87 -7.75
CA VAL A 154 3.47 8.07 -7.86
C VAL A 154 4.74 7.95 -7.02
N PRO A 155 5.88 8.54 -7.45
CA PRO A 155 7.11 8.48 -6.68
C PRO A 155 6.99 9.19 -5.33
N LEU A 156 7.79 8.74 -4.37
CA LEU A 156 7.81 9.32 -3.03
C LEU A 156 8.46 10.68 -3.02
N VAL A 157 8.07 11.50 -2.03
CA VAL A 157 8.84 12.66 -1.60
C VAL A 157 9.82 12.21 -0.53
N LEU A 158 11.11 12.44 -0.77
CA LEU A 158 12.19 12.10 0.14
C LEU A 158 12.71 13.37 0.82
N GLY A 159 13.22 13.21 2.03
CA GLY A 159 14.01 14.25 2.70
C GLY A 159 15.45 14.29 2.15
N PRO A 160 16.27 15.28 2.60
CA PRO A 160 17.65 15.44 2.14
C PRO A 160 18.55 14.22 2.40
N SER A 161 18.20 13.38 3.38
CA SER A 161 18.91 12.12 3.68
C SER A 161 18.54 10.97 2.75
N GLY A 162 17.67 11.18 1.77
CA GLY A 162 17.17 10.12 0.88
C GLY A 162 16.14 9.19 1.53
N GLN A 163 15.72 9.48 2.77
CA GLN A 163 14.66 8.73 3.45
C GLN A 163 13.30 9.32 3.13
N ARG A 164 12.25 8.47 3.14
CA ARG A 164 10.87 8.93 3.01
C ARG A 164 10.60 10.08 3.98
N LEU A 165 10.07 11.18 3.47
CA LEU A 165 9.70 12.33 4.28
C LEU A 165 8.67 11.92 5.34
N ALA A 166 9.02 12.08 6.61
CA ALA A 166 8.20 11.68 7.74
C ALA A 166 8.12 12.79 8.78
N LYS A 167 7.10 12.75 9.64
CA LYS A 167 6.87 13.77 10.69
C LYS A 167 8.09 14.05 11.59
N ARG A 168 8.92 13.02 11.84
CA ARG A 168 10.16 13.14 12.62
C ARG A 168 11.27 13.95 11.93
N ASP A 169 11.20 14.12 10.62
CA ASP A 169 12.21 14.82 9.81
C ASP A 169 11.86 16.32 9.67
N GLY A 170 11.01 16.86 10.56
CA GLY A 170 10.45 18.20 10.44
C GLY A 170 9.38 18.25 9.36
N ALA A 171 8.56 17.21 9.29
CA ALA A 171 7.49 17.11 8.30
C ALA A 171 6.66 18.36 8.30
N VAL A 172 6.67 18.99 7.20
CA VAL A 172 6.18 20.32 6.98
C VAL A 172 4.68 20.22 6.78
N THR A 173 3.94 20.62 7.80
CA THR A 173 2.50 20.84 7.64
C THR A 173 2.26 22.22 7.03
N LEU A 174 1.11 22.39 6.37
CA LEU A 174 0.74 23.70 5.84
C LEU A 174 0.75 24.82 6.89
N PRO A 175 0.29 24.60 8.14
CA PRO A 175 0.44 25.59 9.20
C PRO A 175 1.89 25.96 9.56
N GLU A 176 2.79 24.97 9.59
CA GLU A 176 4.22 25.22 9.86
C GLU A 176 4.88 26.01 8.73
N LEU A 177 4.56 25.69 7.47
CA LEU A 177 5.01 26.47 6.31
C LEU A 177 4.51 27.91 6.38
N ALA A 178 3.23 28.11 6.70
CA ALA A 178 2.66 29.42 6.85
C ALA A 178 3.35 30.24 7.95
N ALA A 179 3.72 29.61 9.08
CA ALA A 179 4.50 30.23 10.15
C ALA A 179 5.91 30.66 9.71
N LEU A 180 6.48 29.96 8.70
CA LEU A 180 7.75 30.30 8.05
C LEU A 180 7.59 31.33 6.91
N GLY A 181 6.38 31.85 6.69
CA GLY A 181 6.08 32.82 5.64
C GLY A 181 5.87 32.23 4.24
N VAL A 182 5.78 30.90 4.13
CA VAL A 182 5.50 30.21 2.86
C VAL A 182 3.99 30.22 2.62
N SER A 183 3.55 30.89 1.58
CA SER A 183 2.12 30.98 1.24
C SER A 183 1.59 29.71 0.58
N ALA A 184 0.26 29.53 0.55
CA ALA A 184 -0.37 28.44 -0.16
C ALA A 184 -0.03 28.42 -1.67
N LEU A 185 0.16 29.59 -2.28
CA LEU A 185 0.59 29.71 -3.67
C LEU A 185 2.05 29.25 -3.86
N ASP A 186 2.92 29.49 -2.88
CA ASP A 186 4.30 29.00 -2.95
C ASP A 186 4.34 27.48 -2.83
N VAL A 187 3.52 26.90 -1.95
CA VAL A 187 3.36 25.44 -1.87
C VAL A 187 2.85 24.87 -3.19
N LEU A 188 1.82 25.48 -3.78
CA LEU A 188 1.29 25.05 -5.09
C LEU A 188 2.38 25.10 -6.17
N ARG A 189 3.20 26.16 -6.21
CA ARG A 189 4.31 26.27 -7.17
C ARG A 189 5.35 25.18 -6.96
N ILE A 190 5.74 24.93 -5.70
CA ILE A 190 6.69 23.86 -5.36
C ILE A 190 6.19 22.51 -5.88
N LEU A 191 4.92 22.18 -5.62
CA LEU A 191 4.30 20.95 -6.08
C LEU A 191 4.19 20.90 -7.62
N ALA A 192 3.80 21.98 -8.27
CA ALA A 192 3.71 22.05 -9.73
C ALA A 192 5.07 21.84 -10.41
N VAL A 193 6.14 22.43 -9.85
CA VAL A 193 7.51 22.23 -10.33
C VAL A 193 7.97 20.78 -10.13
N SER A 194 7.69 20.17 -8.97
CA SER A 194 8.05 18.79 -8.70
C SER A 194 7.39 17.80 -9.65
N LEU A 195 6.18 18.13 -10.10
CA LEU A 195 5.41 17.33 -11.08
C LEU A 195 5.72 17.72 -12.54
N ARG A 196 6.66 18.65 -12.80
CA ARG A 196 6.98 19.19 -14.12
C ARG A 196 5.83 19.90 -14.83
N LEU A 197 4.85 20.36 -14.07
CA LEU A 197 3.69 21.11 -14.56
C LEU A 197 3.94 22.62 -14.63
N ALA A 198 5.03 23.10 -14.04
CA ALA A 198 5.46 24.49 -14.07
C ALA A 198 6.99 24.62 -14.04
N LEU A 199 7.49 25.76 -14.52
CA LEU A 199 8.91 26.10 -14.36
C LEU A 199 9.18 26.77 -13.00
N PRO A 200 10.42 26.67 -12.48
CA PRO A 200 10.82 27.39 -11.26
C PRO A 200 10.53 28.91 -11.40
N GLY A 201 9.79 29.47 -10.43
CA GLY A 201 9.43 30.87 -10.41
C GLY A 201 8.21 31.26 -11.25
N GLU A 202 7.63 30.33 -11.99
CA GLU A 202 6.42 30.59 -12.79
C GLU A 202 5.21 30.79 -11.85
N PRO A 203 4.43 31.88 -12.04
CA PRO A 203 3.18 32.07 -11.32
C PRO A 203 2.11 31.10 -11.88
N VAL A 204 1.55 30.25 -11.03
CA VAL A 204 0.52 29.29 -11.40
C VAL A 204 -0.63 29.29 -10.41
N ARG A 205 -1.83 28.99 -10.90
CA ARG A 205 -3.02 28.67 -10.11
C ARG A 205 -3.40 27.23 -10.38
N ALA A 206 -4.10 26.59 -9.45
CA ALA A 206 -4.53 25.20 -9.60
C ALA A 206 -5.30 24.94 -10.91
N ALA A 207 -6.16 25.88 -11.31
CA ALA A 207 -6.90 25.80 -12.58
C ALA A 207 -5.99 25.77 -13.81
N ASP A 208 -4.87 26.48 -13.77
CA ASP A 208 -3.95 26.53 -14.91
C ASP A 208 -3.18 25.22 -15.09
N LEU A 209 -3.13 24.37 -14.04
CA LEU A 209 -2.43 23.09 -14.06
C LEU A 209 -3.29 21.95 -14.63
N VAL A 210 -4.62 22.10 -14.65
CA VAL A 210 -5.54 21.07 -15.15
C VAL A 210 -5.25 20.76 -16.61
N ASP A 211 -5.12 21.81 -17.44
CA ASP A 211 -4.87 21.68 -18.88
C ASP A 211 -3.45 21.19 -19.22
N ARG A 212 -2.54 21.24 -18.22
CA ARG A 212 -1.15 20.77 -18.34
C ARG A 212 -0.96 19.35 -17.82
N PHE A 213 -1.97 18.83 -17.11
CA PHE A 213 -1.86 17.55 -16.44
C PHE A 213 -2.02 16.40 -17.43
N GLU A 214 -0.92 15.68 -17.65
CA GLU A 214 -0.88 14.47 -18.45
C GLU A 214 -0.21 13.37 -17.60
N PRO A 215 -0.97 12.36 -17.12
CA PRO A 215 -0.44 11.36 -16.19
C PRO A 215 0.85 10.68 -16.65
N VAL A 216 0.94 10.35 -17.94
CA VAL A 216 2.10 9.65 -18.52
C VAL A 216 3.37 10.52 -18.59
N LEU A 217 3.27 11.83 -18.39
CA LEU A 217 4.39 12.77 -18.36
C LEU A 217 4.88 13.06 -16.94
N LEU A 218 4.21 12.55 -15.93
CA LEU A 218 4.64 12.74 -14.54
C LEU A 218 6.01 12.09 -14.31
N PRO A 219 6.86 12.69 -13.43
CA PRO A 219 8.13 12.07 -13.08
C PRO A 219 7.91 10.70 -12.45
N THR A 220 8.78 9.76 -12.77
CA THR A 220 8.79 8.40 -12.20
C THR A 220 9.91 8.20 -11.18
N VAL A 221 10.66 9.26 -10.87
CA VAL A 221 11.74 9.25 -9.90
C VAL A 221 11.35 10.01 -8.63
N PRO A 222 11.78 9.57 -7.45
CA PRO A 222 11.50 10.27 -6.21
C PRO A 222 11.98 11.73 -6.26
N TRP A 223 11.19 12.61 -5.64
CA TRP A 223 11.54 14.01 -5.50
C TRP A 223 12.14 14.27 -4.11
N VAL A 224 13.31 14.93 -4.06
CA VAL A 224 13.96 15.29 -2.80
C VAL A 224 13.56 16.70 -2.41
N LEU A 225 12.87 16.84 -1.26
CA LEU A 225 12.48 18.11 -0.67
C LEU A 225 13.40 18.43 0.51
N ASP A 226 13.99 19.62 0.51
CA ASP A 226 14.60 20.19 1.69
C ASP A 226 13.60 21.15 2.38
N PRO A 227 12.99 20.75 3.50
CA PRO A 227 12.00 21.57 4.19
C PRO A 227 12.57 22.89 4.73
N GLY A 228 13.88 22.94 5.04
CA GLY A 228 14.55 24.12 5.59
C GLY A 228 14.80 25.21 4.56
N SER A 229 14.94 24.84 3.29
CA SER A 229 15.19 25.80 2.20
C SER A 229 13.93 26.14 1.38
N GLY A 230 12.88 25.35 1.51
CA GLY A 230 11.70 25.44 0.64
C GLY A 230 12.04 25.20 -0.85
N ARG A 231 13.20 24.58 -1.14
CA ARG A 231 13.71 24.36 -2.49
C ARG A 231 13.87 22.85 -2.76
N SER A 232 13.70 22.49 -4.02
CA SER A 232 14.09 21.19 -4.53
C SER A 232 15.62 21.07 -4.48
N VAL A 233 16.12 19.98 -3.93
CA VAL A 233 17.52 19.55 -4.13
C VAL A 233 17.47 18.57 -5.30
N THR A 234 17.91 19.04 -6.46
CA THR A 234 18.08 18.18 -7.65
C THR A 234 19.27 17.27 -7.50
#